data_ecfd4bf4ba88588b663ea33d66c484bf
#
_entry.id   ecfd4bf4ba88588b663ea33d66c484bf
#
_cell.length_a   1.000
_cell.length_b   1.000
_cell.length_c   1.000
_cell.angle_alpha   90.00
_cell.angle_beta   90.00
_cell.angle_gamma   90.00
#
_symmetry.space_group_name_H-M   'P 1'
#
loop_
_entity.id
_entity.type
_entity.pdbx_description
1 polymer ?
#
loop_
_entity_poly.entity_id
_entity_poly.type
_entity_poly.pdbx_seq_one_letter_code
_entity_poly.pdbx_strand_id
1 'polypeptide(L)'
;MKPLNDYDKNTIVSRELIEEIFDNEDEIERSYMIADCSLRAKDLGVLAIFKKLITERARIQKSIDKSSARQPNCQQNQNMTEFSIPSEKDYQNMICGSWVANEMGIVSYNVMGMEQRACHHPILPVKRLRNLETGEEFIVLAYKRDYCWYERNVSKERIASASEIVKLSKYGISVTSENAKLLIKYLNDVENMNSDLIELVTSTGKLGWHGDKFVPFDGDIVFDKDDNCKDLFKSIHTKGSEEAWLKCVRGIRSDNRMETKMLLAASFASVLVKVIGCLPFFVDLWGETEGGKSVALMLAASVWANPDESQYI
;
A
#
# COMPACT_ATOMS: atom_id res chain seq x y z
N MET A 1 -16.54 -39.62 34.83
CA MET A 1 -16.96 -39.12 36.19
C MET A 1 -17.22 -40.25 37.17
N LYS A 2 -16.81 -40.10 38.45
CA LYS A 2 -17.17 -41.02 39.54
C LYS A 2 -18.63 -40.81 39.96
N PRO A 3 -19.30 -41.80 40.65
CA PRO A 3 -20.61 -41.56 41.22
C PRO A 3 -20.62 -40.33 42.14
N LEU A 4 -21.64 -39.50 42.07
CA LEU A 4 -21.73 -38.20 42.78
C LEU A 4 -21.50 -38.31 44.30
N ASN A 5 -21.88 -39.47 44.90
CA ASN A 5 -21.75 -39.71 46.34
C ASN A 5 -20.29 -39.90 46.78
N ASP A 6 -19.37 -40.21 45.89
CA ASP A 6 -17.98 -40.50 46.20
C ASP A 6 -17.09 -39.25 46.24
N TYR A 7 -17.66 -38.06 45.90
CA TYR A 7 -16.93 -36.80 45.99
C TYR A 7 -16.94 -36.22 47.40
N ASP A 8 -15.76 -36.04 47.97
CA ASP A 8 -15.54 -35.31 49.22
C ASP A 8 -15.34 -33.80 48.99
N LYS A 9 -15.13 -33.02 50.09
CA LYS A 9 -14.96 -31.59 50.04
C LYS A 9 -13.75 -31.13 49.17
N ASN A 10 -12.68 -31.93 49.17
CA ASN A 10 -11.46 -31.59 48.47
C ASN A 10 -11.56 -31.96 46.99
N THR A 11 -12.14 -33.09 46.69
CA THR A 11 -12.30 -33.60 45.34
C THR A 11 -13.28 -32.76 44.51
N ILE A 12 -14.38 -32.25 45.11
CA ILE A 12 -15.41 -31.47 44.42
C ILE A 12 -14.89 -30.08 43.98
N VAL A 13 -13.85 -29.54 44.66
CA VAL A 13 -13.20 -28.28 44.32
C VAL A 13 -11.82 -28.49 43.73
N SER A 14 -11.47 -29.71 43.35
CA SER A 14 -10.18 -30.04 42.75
C SER A 14 -10.08 -29.49 41.33
N ARG A 15 -8.86 -29.18 40.93
CA ARG A 15 -8.57 -28.71 39.56
C ARG A 15 -8.87 -29.79 38.52
N GLU A 16 -8.58 -31.06 38.87
CA GLU A 16 -8.78 -32.17 37.95
C GLU A 16 -10.26 -32.33 37.57
N LEU A 17 -11.17 -32.22 38.54
CA LEU A 17 -12.61 -32.28 38.26
C LEU A 17 -13.11 -31.10 37.44
N ILE A 18 -12.61 -29.90 37.73
CA ILE A 18 -12.99 -28.71 36.96
C ILE A 18 -12.52 -28.84 35.51
N GLU A 19 -11.30 -29.30 35.25
CA GLU A 19 -10.81 -29.55 33.88
C GLU A 19 -11.62 -30.66 33.21
N GLU A 20 -11.93 -31.77 33.88
CA GLU A 20 -12.76 -32.87 33.33
C GLU A 20 -14.15 -32.37 32.89
N ILE A 21 -14.76 -31.44 33.64
CA ILE A 21 -16.03 -30.81 33.25
C ILE A 21 -15.88 -29.96 32.00
N PHE A 22 -14.80 -29.21 31.86
CA PHE A 22 -14.60 -28.30 30.73
C PHE A 22 -13.99 -28.96 29.50
N ASP A 23 -13.39 -30.15 29.62
CA ASP A 23 -12.91 -30.96 28.50
C ASP A 23 -14.05 -31.66 27.73
N ASN A 24 -15.26 -31.69 28.28
CA ASN A 24 -16.43 -32.19 27.57
C ASN A 24 -16.85 -31.17 26.49
N GLU A 25 -16.84 -31.58 25.21
CA GLU A 25 -17.19 -30.74 24.07
C GLU A 25 -18.69 -30.42 23.98
N ASP A 26 -19.55 -31.28 24.54
CA ASP A 26 -21.02 -31.08 24.54
C ASP A 26 -21.41 -30.05 25.62
N GLU A 27 -21.88 -28.87 25.17
CA GLU A 27 -22.35 -27.83 26.09
C GLU A 27 -23.52 -28.22 26.96
N ILE A 28 -24.39 -29.11 26.48
CA ILE A 28 -25.57 -29.56 27.19
C ILE A 28 -25.16 -30.54 28.31
N GLU A 29 -24.32 -31.51 27.99
CA GLU A 29 -23.78 -32.45 28.98
C GLU A 29 -22.95 -31.72 30.05
N ARG A 30 -22.12 -30.77 29.64
CA ARG A 30 -21.33 -29.92 30.53
C ARG A 30 -22.23 -29.18 31.53
N SER A 31 -23.36 -28.65 31.07
CA SER A 31 -24.34 -27.97 31.95
C SER A 31 -24.95 -28.88 32.96
N TYR A 32 -25.28 -30.13 32.60
CA TYR A 32 -25.77 -31.13 33.55
C TYR A 32 -24.70 -31.51 34.56
N MET A 33 -23.45 -31.73 34.13
CA MET A 33 -22.33 -32.02 35.03
C MET A 33 -22.13 -30.92 36.09
N ILE A 34 -22.20 -29.65 35.65
CA ILE A 34 -22.09 -28.49 36.55
C ILE A 34 -23.26 -28.43 37.53
N ALA A 35 -24.48 -28.74 37.10
CA ALA A 35 -25.66 -28.77 37.96
C ALA A 35 -25.53 -29.84 39.01
N ASP A 36 -25.17 -31.06 38.65
CA ASP A 36 -25.01 -32.21 39.55
C ASP A 36 -23.88 -31.97 40.57
N CYS A 37 -22.72 -31.49 40.12
CA CYS A 37 -21.63 -31.10 41.02
C CYS A 37 -22.01 -29.96 41.95
N SER A 38 -22.84 -29.00 41.50
CA SER A 38 -23.35 -27.91 42.34
C SER A 38 -24.25 -28.41 43.47
N LEU A 39 -25.10 -29.40 43.22
CA LEU A 39 -25.93 -30.02 44.26
C LEU A 39 -25.05 -30.68 45.33
N ARG A 40 -24.09 -31.50 44.92
CA ARG A 40 -23.15 -32.14 45.84
C ARG A 40 -22.28 -31.13 46.61
N ALA A 41 -21.80 -30.08 45.96
CA ALA A 41 -21.04 -28.99 46.60
C ALA A 41 -21.86 -28.24 47.63
N LYS A 42 -23.19 -28.15 47.46
CA LYS A 42 -24.14 -27.59 48.44
C LYS A 42 -24.22 -28.46 49.68
N ASP A 43 -24.38 -29.76 49.51
CA ASP A 43 -24.44 -30.71 50.61
C ASP A 43 -23.16 -30.76 51.45
N LEU A 44 -22.03 -30.58 50.79
CA LEU A 44 -20.70 -30.52 51.40
C LEU A 44 -20.32 -29.11 51.97
N GLY A 45 -21.16 -28.09 51.76
CA GLY A 45 -20.95 -26.73 52.29
C GLY A 45 -19.86 -25.94 51.54
N VAL A 46 -19.49 -26.34 50.33
CA VAL A 46 -18.44 -25.70 49.53
C VAL A 46 -18.94 -25.07 48.21
N LEU A 47 -20.27 -24.89 48.10
CA LEU A 47 -20.91 -24.37 46.86
C LEU A 47 -20.37 -23.04 46.40
N ALA A 48 -20.04 -22.10 47.31
CA ALA A 48 -19.52 -20.77 46.94
C ALA A 48 -18.15 -20.86 46.26
N ILE A 49 -17.29 -21.74 46.78
CA ILE A 49 -15.95 -21.98 46.22
C ILE A 49 -16.08 -22.68 44.85
N PHE A 50 -16.91 -23.70 44.75
CA PHE A 50 -17.14 -24.38 43.45
C PHE A 50 -17.65 -23.43 42.38
N LYS A 51 -18.69 -22.62 42.67
CA LYS A 51 -19.21 -21.62 41.72
C LYS A 51 -18.16 -20.61 41.26
N LYS A 52 -17.31 -20.17 42.19
CA LYS A 52 -16.22 -19.25 41.86
C LYS A 52 -15.23 -19.89 40.88
N LEU A 53 -14.83 -21.13 41.11
CA LEU A 53 -13.89 -21.86 40.24
C LEU A 53 -14.50 -22.11 38.84
N ILE A 54 -15.76 -22.54 38.76
CA ILE A 54 -16.47 -22.71 37.48
C ILE A 54 -16.54 -21.39 36.72
N THR A 55 -16.88 -20.27 37.38
CA THR A 55 -16.98 -18.96 36.74
C THR A 55 -15.62 -18.49 36.21
N GLU A 56 -14.56 -18.69 36.99
CA GLU A 56 -13.21 -18.31 36.63
C GLU A 56 -12.67 -19.14 35.45
N ARG A 57 -12.92 -20.47 35.47
CA ARG A 57 -12.55 -21.37 34.36
C ARG A 57 -13.35 -21.05 33.08
N ALA A 58 -14.63 -20.75 33.18
CA ALA A 58 -15.45 -20.31 32.05
C ALA A 58 -14.94 -18.97 31.45
N ARG A 59 -14.45 -18.05 32.29
CA ARG A 59 -13.83 -16.79 31.85
C ARG A 59 -12.53 -17.04 31.08
N ILE A 60 -11.70 -17.96 31.59
CA ILE A 60 -10.44 -18.36 30.92
C ILE A 60 -10.79 -19.04 29.59
N GLN A 61 -11.75 -19.94 29.53
CA GLN A 61 -12.18 -20.59 28.29
C GLN A 61 -12.64 -19.57 27.25
N LYS A 62 -13.50 -18.62 27.64
CA LYS A 62 -13.92 -17.52 26.74
C LYS A 62 -12.75 -16.64 26.28
N SER A 63 -11.68 -16.50 27.06
CA SER A 63 -10.50 -15.77 26.64
C SER A 63 -9.64 -16.57 25.66
N ILE A 64 -9.57 -17.88 25.85
CA ILE A 64 -8.90 -18.82 24.94
C ILE A 64 -9.67 -18.88 23.61
N ASP A 65 -10.99 -19.02 23.66
CA ASP A 65 -11.85 -19.03 22.47
C ASP A 65 -11.76 -17.71 21.68
N LYS A 66 -11.67 -16.57 22.40
CA LYS A 66 -11.40 -15.27 21.78
C LYS A 66 -9.98 -15.13 21.20
N SER A 67 -9.00 -15.74 21.83
CA SER A 67 -7.62 -15.74 21.31
C SER A 67 -7.46 -16.73 20.15
N SER A 68 -8.13 -17.86 20.20
CA SER A 68 -8.20 -18.86 19.11
C SER A 68 -9.00 -18.34 17.92
N ALA A 69 -10.07 -17.56 18.16
CA ALA A 69 -10.81 -16.84 17.11
C ALA A 69 -9.98 -15.66 16.51
N ARG A 70 -8.85 -15.27 17.13
CA ARG A 70 -7.91 -14.28 16.61
C ARG A 70 -6.73 -14.90 15.88
N GLN A 71 -6.51 -16.20 15.95
CA GLN A 71 -5.67 -16.89 14.98
C GLN A 71 -6.57 -17.23 13.79
N PRO A 72 -6.38 -16.64 12.62
CA PRO A 72 -7.08 -17.10 11.43
C PRO A 72 -6.65 -18.55 11.23
N ASN A 73 -7.60 -19.45 11.35
CA ASN A 73 -7.43 -20.83 10.92
C ASN A 73 -7.07 -20.77 9.42
N CYS A 74 -5.83 -21.05 9.07
CA CYS A 74 -5.24 -20.88 7.74
C CYS A 74 -5.79 -21.88 6.70
N GLN A 75 -7.06 -22.28 6.82
CA GLN A 75 -7.78 -23.18 5.90
C GLN A 75 -9.21 -22.71 5.57
N GLN A 76 -9.59 -21.46 5.87
CA GLN A 76 -10.78 -20.91 5.24
C GLN A 76 -10.40 -20.57 3.79
N ASN A 77 -11.20 -21.00 2.83
CA ASN A 77 -11.11 -20.65 1.40
C ASN A 77 -10.91 -19.13 1.28
N GLN A 78 -9.65 -18.71 1.15
CA GLN A 78 -9.32 -17.32 0.92
C GLN A 78 -9.62 -17.05 -0.55
N ASN A 79 -10.58 -16.19 -0.82
CA ASN A 79 -10.88 -15.79 -2.17
C ASN A 79 -9.65 -15.06 -2.77
N MET A 80 -9.44 -15.30 -4.04
CA MET A 80 -8.49 -14.51 -4.84
C MET A 80 -9.26 -13.52 -5.72
N THR A 81 -8.61 -12.43 -6.06
CA THR A 81 -9.13 -11.54 -7.09
C THR A 81 -9.10 -12.25 -8.44
N GLU A 82 -10.14 -12.08 -9.25
CA GLU A 82 -10.32 -12.73 -10.55
C GLU A 82 -10.37 -11.64 -11.64
N PHE A 83 -9.26 -10.95 -11.82
CA PHE A 83 -9.15 -9.89 -12.81
C PHE A 83 -8.39 -10.34 -14.04
N SER A 84 -8.85 -9.94 -15.23
CA SER A 84 -8.12 -10.11 -16.49
C SER A 84 -6.97 -9.11 -16.56
N ILE A 85 -5.82 -9.49 -15.99
CA ILE A 85 -4.60 -8.70 -15.98
C ILE A 85 -3.81 -9.05 -17.25
N PRO A 86 -3.44 -8.06 -18.11
CA PRO A 86 -2.61 -8.31 -19.28
C PRO A 86 -1.21 -8.79 -18.87
N SER A 87 -0.62 -9.68 -19.68
CA SER A 87 0.72 -10.24 -19.45
C SER A 87 1.86 -9.20 -19.44
N GLU A 88 1.61 -8.04 -20.04
CA GLU A 88 2.57 -6.91 -20.09
C GLU A 88 2.63 -6.15 -18.75
N LYS A 89 1.67 -6.40 -17.85
CA LYS A 89 1.61 -5.77 -16.54
C LYS A 89 2.39 -6.59 -15.51
N ASP A 90 3.19 -5.89 -14.72
CA ASP A 90 4.02 -6.45 -13.68
C ASP A 90 3.24 -6.56 -12.34
N TYR A 91 2.04 -7.13 -12.40
CA TYR A 91 1.23 -7.46 -11.23
C TYR A 91 0.27 -8.62 -11.54
N GLN A 92 -0.28 -9.24 -10.51
CA GLN A 92 -1.08 -10.46 -10.61
C GLN A 92 -2.32 -10.42 -9.70
N ASN A 93 -3.17 -11.42 -9.83
CA ASN A 93 -4.28 -11.63 -8.91
C ASN A 93 -3.78 -11.92 -7.50
N MET A 94 -4.48 -11.42 -6.49
CA MET A 94 -4.07 -11.40 -5.10
C MET A 94 -5.11 -12.03 -4.19
N ILE A 95 -4.69 -12.50 -3.03
CA ILE A 95 -5.59 -12.98 -1.98
C ILE A 95 -6.43 -11.79 -1.50
N CYS A 96 -7.75 -11.95 -1.49
CA CYS A 96 -8.69 -10.90 -1.06
C CYS A 96 -9.60 -11.33 0.11
N GLY A 97 -9.30 -12.46 0.75
CA GLY A 97 -9.98 -12.91 1.97
C GLY A 97 -11.48 -13.16 1.76
N SER A 98 -12.32 -12.42 2.47
CA SER A 98 -13.79 -12.56 2.38
C SER A 98 -14.42 -11.72 1.25
N TRP A 99 -13.62 -10.96 0.48
CA TRP A 99 -14.10 -10.18 -0.64
C TRP A 99 -14.31 -11.05 -1.88
N VAL A 100 -15.31 -10.71 -2.69
CA VAL A 100 -15.46 -11.21 -4.05
C VAL A 100 -15.05 -10.08 -4.98
N ALA A 101 -13.93 -10.26 -5.68
CA ALA A 101 -13.29 -9.25 -6.51
C ALA A 101 -13.09 -9.81 -7.93
N ASN A 102 -13.89 -9.35 -8.89
CA ASN A 102 -13.90 -9.80 -10.27
C ASN A 102 -14.12 -8.62 -11.23
N GLU A 103 -14.29 -8.91 -12.52
CA GLU A 103 -14.51 -7.88 -13.56
C GLU A 103 -15.74 -6.97 -13.30
N MET A 104 -16.72 -7.43 -12.53
CA MET A 104 -17.92 -6.66 -12.16
C MET A 104 -17.70 -5.72 -10.97
N GLY A 105 -16.51 -5.78 -10.38
CA GLY A 105 -16.13 -4.95 -9.24
C GLY A 105 -15.84 -5.75 -7.97
N ILE A 106 -15.95 -5.08 -6.83
CA ILE A 106 -15.55 -5.60 -5.53
C ILE A 106 -16.71 -5.52 -4.58
N VAL A 107 -17.10 -6.67 -4.04
CA VAL A 107 -18.23 -6.81 -3.12
C VAL A 107 -17.84 -7.64 -1.89
N SER A 108 -18.54 -7.41 -0.79
CA SER A 108 -18.56 -8.26 0.39
C SER A 108 -20.00 -8.54 0.79
N TYR A 109 -20.22 -9.53 1.63
CA TYR A 109 -21.53 -9.84 2.17
C TYR A 109 -21.54 -9.61 3.68
N ASN A 110 -22.55 -8.92 4.17
CA ASN A 110 -22.71 -8.75 5.62
C ASN A 110 -23.23 -10.04 6.27
N VAL A 111 -23.37 -10.04 7.61
CA VAL A 111 -23.86 -11.20 8.39
C VAL A 111 -25.26 -11.65 7.95
N MET A 112 -26.06 -10.77 7.37
CA MET A 112 -27.41 -11.06 6.85
C MET A 112 -27.40 -11.52 5.39
N GLY A 113 -26.21 -11.71 4.77
CA GLY A 113 -26.08 -12.12 3.37
C GLY A 113 -26.35 -10.99 2.35
N MET A 114 -26.50 -9.74 2.79
CA MET A 114 -26.70 -8.61 1.87
C MET A 114 -25.38 -8.17 1.26
N GLU A 115 -25.40 -7.93 -0.06
CA GLU A 115 -24.26 -7.42 -0.80
C GLU A 115 -23.89 -5.98 -0.37
N GLN A 116 -22.63 -5.76 -0.11
CA GLN A 116 -22.03 -4.46 0.14
C GLN A 116 -20.92 -4.21 -0.89
N ARG A 117 -21.10 -3.21 -1.73
CA ARG A 117 -20.21 -2.94 -2.85
C ARG A 117 -19.14 -1.92 -2.49
N ALA A 118 -17.86 -2.33 -2.55
CA ALA A 118 -16.72 -1.46 -2.29
C ALA A 118 -16.30 -0.66 -3.53
N CYS A 119 -16.34 -1.28 -4.73
CA CYS A 119 -16.00 -0.62 -5.99
C CYS A 119 -16.76 -1.28 -7.16
N HIS A 120 -17.08 -0.50 -8.19
CA HIS A 120 -17.81 -0.98 -9.38
C HIS A 120 -16.88 -1.47 -10.52
N HIS A 121 -15.59 -1.50 -10.29
CA HIS A 121 -14.61 -1.98 -11.27
C HIS A 121 -13.40 -2.58 -10.53
N PRO A 122 -12.55 -3.36 -11.22
CA PRO A 122 -11.30 -3.89 -10.66
C PRO A 122 -10.38 -2.80 -10.12
N ILE A 123 -9.82 -3.02 -8.94
CA ILE A 123 -8.79 -2.18 -8.32
C ILE A 123 -7.90 -3.01 -7.40
N LEU A 124 -6.58 -2.78 -7.47
CA LEU A 124 -5.56 -3.50 -6.71
C LEU A 124 -4.48 -2.55 -6.18
N PRO A 125 -3.94 -2.76 -4.97
CA PRO A 125 -2.68 -2.20 -4.54
C PRO A 125 -1.53 -3.04 -5.12
N VAL A 126 -0.75 -2.51 -6.07
CA VAL A 126 0.25 -3.30 -6.82
C VAL A 126 1.69 -3.09 -6.39
N LYS A 127 2.04 -1.90 -5.87
CA LYS A 127 3.38 -1.59 -5.35
C LYS A 127 3.28 -0.63 -4.18
N ARG A 128 4.22 -0.69 -3.26
CA ARG A 128 4.42 0.32 -2.20
C ARG A 128 5.65 1.14 -2.55
N LEU A 129 5.55 2.44 -2.40
CA LEU A 129 6.66 3.36 -2.60
C LEU A 129 7.02 4.00 -1.27
N ARG A 130 8.31 4.08 -0.94
CA ARG A 130 8.78 4.80 0.24
C ARG A 130 9.69 5.94 -0.20
N ASN A 131 9.28 7.16 0.12
CA ASN A 131 10.06 8.35 -0.20
C ASN A 131 11.35 8.40 0.61
N LEU A 132 12.49 8.59 -0.07
CA LEU A 132 13.83 8.62 0.52
C LEU A 132 14.05 9.79 1.48
N GLU A 133 13.38 10.91 1.24
CA GLU A 133 13.62 12.15 2.00
C GLU A 133 12.68 12.29 3.18
N THR A 134 11.39 12.00 2.98
CA THR A 134 10.34 12.20 3.98
C THR A 134 10.02 10.92 4.76
N GLY A 135 10.37 9.75 4.22
CA GLY A 135 9.98 8.45 4.77
C GLY A 135 8.49 8.12 4.56
N GLU A 136 7.74 8.99 3.90
CA GLU A 136 6.31 8.78 3.61
C GLU A 136 6.11 7.60 2.67
N GLU A 137 5.01 6.87 2.90
CA GLU A 137 4.63 5.76 2.04
C GLU A 137 3.48 6.12 1.11
N PHE A 138 3.62 5.68 -0.13
CA PHE A 138 2.60 5.74 -1.16
C PHE A 138 2.26 4.33 -1.62
N ILE A 139 1.04 4.15 -2.11
CA ILE A 139 0.60 2.91 -2.78
C ILE A 139 0.33 3.22 -4.24
N VAL A 140 0.83 2.37 -5.10
CA VAL A 140 0.44 2.36 -6.51
C VAL A 140 -0.84 1.54 -6.62
N LEU A 141 -1.95 2.20 -6.92
CA LEU A 141 -3.23 1.57 -7.21
C LEU A 141 -3.37 1.32 -8.70
N ALA A 142 -3.49 0.06 -9.09
CA ALA A 142 -3.92 -0.32 -10.43
C ALA A 142 -5.44 -0.47 -10.45
N TYR A 143 -6.13 0.13 -11.42
CA TYR A 143 -7.57 0.02 -11.58
C TYR A 143 -7.94 -0.06 -13.06
N LYS A 144 -9.05 -0.77 -13.33
CA LYS A 144 -9.53 -0.98 -14.70
C LYS A 144 -10.71 -0.08 -14.99
N ARG A 145 -10.62 0.68 -16.09
CA ARG A 145 -11.69 1.54 -16.57
C ARG A 145 -11.74 1.46 -18.09
N ASP A 146 -12.93 1.39 -18.65
CA ASP A 146 -13.13 1.34 -20.11
C ASP A 146 -12.23 0.28 -20.79
N TYR A 147 -12.16 -0.93 -20.18
CA TYR A 147 -11.30 -2.07 -20.57
C TYR A 147 -9.79 -1.83 -20.48
N CYS A 148 -9.33 -0.65 -20.03
CA CYS A 148 -7.92 -0.31 -19.86
C CYS A 148 -7.51 -0.28 -18.38
N TRP A 149 -6.29 -0.75 -18.10
CA TRP A 149 -5.69 -0.64 -16.79
C TRP A 149 -4.90 0.66 -16.65
N TYR A 150 -5.16 1.37 -15.58
CA TYR A 150 -4.49 2.61 -15.19
C TYR A 150 -3.81 2.44 -13.84
N GLU A 151 -2.73 3.19 -13.61
CA GLU A 151 -2.01 3.21 -12.34
C GLU A 151 -1.97 4.61 -11.77
N ARG A 152 -2.09 4.73 -10.44
CA ARG A 152 -1.98 5.99 -9.70
C ARG A 152 -1.22 5.81 -8.40
N ASN A 153 -0.28 6.72 -8.16
CA ASN A 153 0.40 6.81 -6.87
C ASN A 153 -0.53 7.57 -5.91
N VAL A 154 -0.82 6.99 -4.76
CA VAL A 154 -1.71 7.56 -3.75
C VAL A 154 -1.02 7.47 -2.39
N SER A 155 -0.98 8.56 -1.63
CA SER A 155 -0.41 8.54 -0.29
C SER A 155 -1.20 7.61 0.63
N LYS A 156 -0.52 6.92 1.52
CA LYS A 156 -1.16 6.04 2.54
C LYS A 156 -2.16 6.80 3.39
N GLU A 157 -1.87 8.06 3.73
CA GLU A 157 -2.78 8.94 4.46
C GLU A 157 -4.13 9.10 3.75
N ARG A 158 -4.09 9.34 2.42
CA ARG A 158 -5.31 9.50 1.61
C ARG A 158 -6.13 8.22 1.56
N ILE A 159 -5.48 7.05 1.46
CA ILE A 159 -6.18 5.76 1.45
C ILE A 159 -6.78 5.44 2.82
N ALA A 160 -6.16 5.86 3.91
CA ALA A 160 -6.64 5.61 5.27
C ALA A 160 -7.84 6.50 5.67
N SER A 161 -8.10 7.60 4.97
CA SER A 161 -9.14 8.57 5.30
C SER A 161 -10.34 8.46 4.36
N ALA A 162 -11.55 8.26 4.93
CA ALA A 162 -12.78 8.16 4.15
C ALA A 162 -13.12 9.45 3.38
N SER A 163 -12.76 10.62 3.91
CA SER A 163 -12.95 11.91 3.23
C SER A 163 -11.93 12.14 2.11
N GLU A 164 -10.72 11.62 2.26
CA GLU A 164 -9.65 11.81 1.29
C GLU A 164 -9.72 10.79 0.14
N ILE A 165 -10.10 9.54 0.41
CA ILE A 165 -10.20 8.50 -0.63
C ILE A 165 -11.27 8.84 -1.68
N VAL A 166 -12.34 9.57 -1.31
CA VAL A 166 -13.36 10.04 -2.24
C VAL A 166 -12.78 10.93 -3.34
N LYS A 167 -11.68 11.66 -3.07
CA LYS A 167 -10.99 12.49 -4.07
C LYS A 167 -10.41 11.67 -5.23
N LEU A 168 -10.27 10.35 -5.08
CA LEU A 168 -9.83 9.47 -6.16
C LEU A 168 -10.86 9.34 -7.29
N SER A 169 -12.11 9.75 -7.03
CA SER A 169 -13.16 9.80 -8.06
C SER A 169 -12.79 10.69 -9.26
N LYS A 170 -11.93 11.70 -9.06
CA LYS A 170 -11.40 12.55 -10.15
C LYS A 170 -10.62 11.77 -11.21
N TYR A 171 -10.10 10.60 -10.84
CA TYR A 171 -9.38 9.70 -11.76
C TYR A 171 -10.27 8.60 -12.36
N GLY A 172 -11.59 8.66 -12.11
CA GLY A 172 -12.53 7.64 -12.57
C GLY A 172 -12.64 6.42 -11.67
N ILE A 173 -12.03 6.41 -10.49
CA ILE A 173 -12.21 5.37 -9.50
C ILE A 173 -13.60 5.51 -8.87
N SER A 174 -14.38 4.41 -8.88
CA SER A 174 -15.75 4.42 -8.36
C SER A 174 -15.76 4.42 -6.83
N VAL A 175 -15.60 5.59 -6.26
CA VAL A 175 -15.65 5.84 -4.83
C VAL A 175 -16.55 7.03 -4.52
N THR A 176 -17.42 6.87 -3.53
CA THR A 176 -18.34 7.86 -3.00
C THR A 176 -18.25 7.88 -1.47
N SER A 177 -18.91 8.81 -0.82
CA SER A 177 -18.99 8.84 0.65
C SER A 177 -19.64 7.59 1.25
N GLU A 178 -20.48 6.89 0.50
CA GLU A 178 -21.18 5.68 0.95
C GLU A 178 -20.26 4.44 0.95
N ASN A 179 -19.48 4.23 -0.11
CA ASN A 179 -18.62 3.05 -0.23
C ASN A 179 -17.17 3.27 0.20
N ALA A 180 -16.77 4.49 0.56
CA ALA A 180 -15.40 4.85 0.93
C ALA A 180 -14.82 3.95 2.01
N LYS A 181 -15.56 3.68 3.09
CA LYS A 181 -15.11 2.82 4.19
C LYS A 181 -14.89 1.36 3.75
N LEU A 182 -15.74 0.86 2.85
CA LEU A 182 -15.61 -0.50 2.30
C LEU A 182 -14.39 -0.59 1.38
N LEU A 183 -14.17 0.41 0.54
CA LEU A 183 -13.00 0.45 -0.33
C LEU A 183 -11.69 0.53 0.47
N ILE A 184 -11.64 1.37 1.51
CA ILE A 184 -10.48 1.42 2.44
C ILE A 184 -10.22 0.06 3.05
N LYS A 185 -11.26 -0.60 3.57
CA LYS A 185 -11.14 -1.91 4.19
C LYS A 185 -10.62 -2.95 3.19
N TYR A 186 -11.19 -3.00 1.98
CA TYR A 186 -10.73 -3.91 0.93
C TYR A 186 -9.25 -3.69 0.58
N LEU A 187 -8.84 -2.45 0.31
CA LEU A 187 -7.46 -2.15 -0.06
C LEU A 187 -6.48 -2.52 1.05
N ASN A 188 -6.84 -2.25 2.31
CA ASN A 188 -6.03 -2.60 3.46
C ASN A 188 -5.95 -4.12 3.66
N ASP A 189 -7.07 -4.85 3.52
CA ASP A 189 -7.09 -6.30 3.62
C ASP A 189 -6.20 -6.95 2.55
N VAL A 190 -6.34 -6.54 1.27
CA VAL A 190 -5.53 -7.06 0.17
C VAL A 190 -4.05 -6.73 0.37
N GLU A 191 -3.71 -5.51 0.75
CA GLU A 191 -2.31 -5.12 1.00
C GLU A 191 -1.66 -5.98 2.10
N ASN A 192 -2.36 -6.18 3.22
CA ASN A 192 -1.82 -6.94 4.34
C ASN A 192 -1.72 -8.44 4.06
N MET A 193 -2.66 -9.00 3.30
CA MET A 193 -2.65 -10.43 2.94
C MET A 193 -1.59 -10.77 1.88
N ASN A 194 -1.12 -9.79 1.12
CA ASN A 194 -0.17 -9.98 0.02
C ASN A 194 1.10 -9.13 0.20
N SER A 195 1.52 -8.91 1.42
CA SER A 195 2.69 -8.07 1.73
C SER A 195 4.00 -8.60 1.13
N ASP A 196 4.08 -9.88 0.84
CA ASP A 196 5.17 -10.59 0.18
C ASP A 196 5.16 -10.43 -1.35
N LEU A 197 3.97 -10.22 -1.95
CA LEU A 197 3.78 -10.00 -3.38
C LEU A 197 3.86 -8.51 -3.77
N ILE A 198 3.52 -7.60 -2.84
CA ILE A 198 3.52 -6.17 -3.07
C ILE A 198 4.90 -5.60 -2.76
N GLU A 199 5.69 -5.42 -3.79
CA GLU A 199 7.06 -4.92 -3.69
C GLU A 199 7.12 -3.53 -3.03
N LEU A 200 8.11 -3.33 -2.15
CA LEU A 200 8.45 -2.02 -1.61
C LEU A 200 9.59 -1.40 -2.43
N VAL A 201 9.27 -0.37 -3.19
CA VAL A 201 10.22 0.34 -4.06
C VAL A 201 10.59 1.69 -3.44
N THR A 202 11.85 2.05 -3.58
CA THR A 202 12.32 3.36 -3.16
C THR A 202 11.83 4.44 -4.12
N SER A 203 11.37 5.57 -3.57
CA SER A 203 10.84 6.67 -4.38
C SER A 203 11.37 8.04 -3.97
N THR A 204 11.20 9.02 -4.82
CA THR A 204 11.51 10.42 -4.54
C THR A 204 10.57 11.35 -5.29
N GLY A 205 10.32 12.53 -4.70
CA GLY A 205 9.61 13.61 -5.36
C GLY A 205 10.51 14.65 -6.00
N LYS A 206 11.84 14.42 -6.06
CA LYS A 206 12.81 15.39 -6.58
C LYS A 206 13.78 14.77 -7.56
N LEU A 207 14.17 15.54 -8.55
CA LEU A 207 15.23 15.20 -9.47
C LEU A 207 16.60 15.54 -8.87
N GLY A 208 17.65 14.87 -9.35
CA GLY A 208 19.02 15.13 -8.99
C GLY A 208 19.62 14.11 -8.03
N TRP A 209 20.62 14.53 -7.27
CA TRP A 209 21.38 13.64 -6.39
C TRP A 209 20.65 13.26 -5.10
N HIS A 210 20.58 11.95 -4.84
CA HIS A 210 20.10 11.33 -3.62
C HIS A 210 21.20 10.39 -3.08
N GLY A 211 22.04 10.91 -2.20
CA GLY A 211 23.27 10.23 -1.82
C GLY A 211 24.22 10.12 -3.01
N ASP A 212 24.56 8.92 -3.41
CA ASP A 212 25.40 8.54 -4.55
C ASP A 212 24.61 8.29 -5.85
N LYS A 213 23.28 8.29 -5.78
CA LYS A 213 22.38 8.03 -6.90
C LYS A 213 21.87 9.31 -7.54
N PHE A 214 21.81 9.34 -8.87
CA PHE A 214 21.32 10.50 -9.64
C PHE A 214 20.01 10.16 -10.36
N VAL A 215 18.91 10.78 -9.91
CA VAL A 215 17.56 10.54 -10.43
C VAL A 215 17.28 11.51 -11.58
N PRO A 216 16.76 11.03 -12.73
CA PRO A 216 16.11 9.74 -12.99
C PRO A 216 17.01 8.67 -13.63
N PHE A 217 18.31 8.85 -13.74
CA PHE A 217 19.21 7.93 -14.45
C PHE A 217 19.53 6.66 -13.62
N ASP A 218 19.25 6.68 -12.30
CA ASP A 218 19.27 5.47 -11.47
C ASP A 218 17.91 4.80 -11.51
N GLY A 219 17.83 3.59 -12.09
CA GLY A 219 16.59 2.87 -12.33
C GLY A 219 15.91 2.30 -11.07
N ASP A 220 16.61 2.28 -9.93
CA ASP A 220 16.08 1.73 -8.68
C ASP A 220 15.18 2.71 -7.92
N ILE A 221 15.15 3.98 -8.33
CA ILE A 221 14.38 5.03 -7.68
C ILE A 221 13.25 5.50 -8.59
N VAL A 222 12.02 5.36 -8.11
CA VAL A 222 10.81 5.75 -8.83
C VAL A 222 10.35 7.14 -8.40
N PHE A 223 9.75 7.89 -9.32
CA PHE A 223 9.18 9.20 -9.00
C PHE A 223 7.77 9.03 -8.41
N ASP A 224 7.51 9.60 -7.24
CA ASP A 224 6.27 9.40 -6.47
C ASP A 224 5.26 10.54 -6.56
N LYS A 225 5.63 11.71 -7.09
CA LYS A 225 4.73 12.86 -7.17
C LYS A 225 3.65 12.73 -8.25
N ASP A 226 2.54 13.42 -7.99
CA ASP A 226 1.37 13.52 -8.87
C ASP A 226 1.68 14.21 -10.22
N ASP A 227 0.73 14.11 -11.13
CA ASP A 227 0.76 14.34 -12.57
C ASP A 227 1.51 15.59 -13.09
N ASN A 228 1.55 16.70 -12.34
CA ASN A 228 2.13 17.96 -12.84
C ASN A 228 3.66 17.95 -13.05
N CYS A 229 4.39 17.08 -12.35
CA CYS A 229 5.84 16.93 -12.56
C CYS A 229 6.20 15.64 -13.31
N LYS A 230 5.22 14.80 -13.60
CA LYS A 230 5.43 13.49 -14.23
C LYS A 230 5.90 13.64 -15.69
N ASP A 231 5.40 14.65 -16.38
CA ASP A 231 5.78 14.89 -17.77
C ASP A 231 7.20 15.44 -17.88
N LEU A 232 7.61 16.30 -16.95
CA LEU A 232 9.00 16.72 -16.82
C LEU A 232 9.92 15.52 -16.56
N PHE A 233 9.54 14.65 -15.63
CA PHE A 233 10.32 13.45 -15.31
C PHE A 233 10.41 12.48 -16.52
N LYS A 234 9.31 12.28 -17.23
CA LYS A 234 9.27 11.46 -18.45
C LYS A 234 10.07 12.07 -19.61
N SER A 235 10.22 13.38 -19.63
CA SER A 235 11.01 14.06 -20.70
C SER A 235 12.51 13.81 -20.55
N ILE A 236 12.97 13.40 -19.34
CA ILE A 236 14.38 13.14 -19.05
C ILE A 236 14.71 11.68 -19.42
N HIS A 237 15.00 11.45 -20.67
CA HIS A 237 15.44 10.17 -21.20
C HIS A 237 16.34 10.37 -22.43
N THR A 238 17.17 9.37 -22.69
CA THR A 238 18.03 9.37 -23.89
C THR A 238 17.18 9.24 -25.15
N LYS A 239 17.34 10.18 -26.10
CA LYS A 239 16.65 10.16 -27.38
C LYS A 239 17.55 10.74 -28.47
N GLY A 240 17.46 10.18 -29.69
CA GLY A 240 18.18 10.65 -30.86
C GLY A 240 19.55 9.98 -31.04
N SER A 241 20.42 10.64 -31.81
CA SER A 241 21.76 10.13 -32.14
C SER A 241 22.83 10.92 -31.38
N GLU A 242 23.67 10.22 -30.63
CA GLU A 242 24.82 10.78 -29.92
C GLU A 242 25.78 11.49 -30.91
N GLU A 243 26.04 10.88 -32.07
CA GLU A 243 26.95 11.44 -33.07
C GLU A 243 26.43 12.78 -33.62
N ALA A 244 25.11 12.87 -33.90
CA ALA A 244 24.50 14.11 -34.37
C ALA A 244 24.57 15.21 -33.30
N TRP A 245 24.31 14.84 -32.03
CA TRP A 245 24.42 15.75 -30.89
C TRP A 245 25.87 16.26 -30.70
N LEU A 246 26.86 15.35 -30.68
CA LEU A 246 28.28 15.70 -30.57
C LEU A 246 28.74 16.57 -31.70
N LYS A 247 28.27 16.35 -32.95
CA LYS A 247 28.56 17.20 -34.09
C LYS A 247 28.04 18.64 -33.88
N CYS A 248 26.82 18.76 -33.38
CA CYS A 248 26.20 20.04 -33.02
C CYS A 248 27.03 20.79 -31.95
N VAL A 249 27.35 20.12 -30.84
CA VAL A 249 28.15 20.69 -29.74
C VAL A 249 29.54 21.08 -30.17
N ARG A 250 30.22 20.29 -31.03
CA ARG A 250 31.53 20.67 -31.61
C ARG A 250 31.41 21.92 -32.46
N GLY A 251 30.35 22.06 -33.27
CA GLY A 251 30.07 23.26 -34.05
C GLY A 251 29.94 24.50 -33.14
N ILE A 252 29.15 24.39 -32.06
CA ILE A 252 28.97 25.49 -31.09
C ILE A 252 30.28 25.85 -30.40
N ARG A 253 31.10 24.88 -30.03
CA ARG A 253 32.40 25.15 -29.40
C ARG A 253 33.39 25.82 -30.34
N SER A 254 33.30 25.60 -31.65
CA SER A 254 34.12 26.26 -32.65
C SER A 254 33.62 27.64 -33.09
N ASP A 255 32.33 27.95 -32.81
CA ASP A 255 31.74 29.27 -33.09
C ASP A 255 32.30 30.33 -32.13
N ASN A 256 32.20 31.61 -32.52
CA ASN A 256 32.64 32.73 -31.69
C ASN A 256 31.61 33.22 -30.66
N ARG A 257 30.42 32.62 -30.62
CA ARG A 257 29.35 32.98 -29.67
C ARG A 257 29.65 32.45 -28.28
N MET A 258 30.05 33.31 -27.37
CA MET A 258 30.38 32.96 -26.00
C MET A 258 29.13 32.57 -25.21
N GLU A 259 27.96 33.17 -25.50
CA GLU A 259 26.70 33.02 -24.82
C GLU A 259 26.23 31.54 -24.85
N THR A 260 26.27 30.93 -26.03
CA THR A 260 25.86 29.52 -26.21
C THR A 260 26.83 28.55 -25.54
N LYS A 261 28.13 28.86 -25.50
CA LYS A 261 29.15 28.09 -24.80
C LYS A 261 28.94 28.14 -23.29
N MET A 262 28.69 29.32 -22.75
CA MET A 262 28.45 29.53 -21.33
C MET A 262 27.16 28.81 -20.88
N LEU A 263 26.08 28.89 -21.67
CA LEU A 263 24.82 28.23 -21.36
C LEU A 263 24.95 26.70 -21.40
N LEU A 264 25.66 26.16 -22.39
CA LEU A 264 25.95 24.73 -22.45
C LEU A 264 26.79 24.27 -21.25
N ALA A 265 27.84 25.05 -20.89
CA ALA A 265 28.65 24.77 -19.71
C ALA A 265 27.83 24.83 -18.41
N ALA A 266 26.92 25.80 -18.28
CA ALA A 266 26.04 25.92 -17.13
C ALA A 266 25.10 24.71 -16.99
N SER A 267 24.61 24.18 -18.12
CA SER A 267 23.80 22.94 -18.11
C SER A 267 24.57 21.76 -17.54
N PHE A 268 25.82 21.53 -17.93
CA PHE A 268 26.68 20.52 -17.33
C PHE A 268 27.03 20.82 -15.86
N ALA A 269 27.28 22.08 -15.54
CA ALA A 269 27.60 22.50 -14.17
C ALA A 269 26.41 22.25 -13.19
N SER A 270 25.19 22.30 -13.68
CA SER A 270 23.97 22.15 -12.82
C SER A 270 23.98 20.93 -11.96
N VAL A 271 24.45 19.79 -12.46
CA VAL A 271 24.54 18.53 -11.70
C VAL A 271 25.70 18.49 -10.73
N LEU A 272 26.73 19.31 -10.93
CA LEU A 272 27.92 19.37 -10.08
C LEU A 272 27.71 20.25 -8.85
N VAL A 273 26.79 21.22 -8.90
CA VAL A 273 26.55 22.21 -7.84
C VAL A 273 26.43 21.56 -6.46
N LYS A 274 25.61 20.52 -6.34
CA LYS A 274 25.42 19.78 -5.06
C LYS A 274 26.67 18.99 -4.67
N VAL A 275 27.31 18.34 -5.62
CA VAL A 275 28.48 17.46 -5.38
C VAL A 275 29.68 18.25 -4.85
N ILE A 276 29.92 19.44 -5.41
CA ILE A 276 31.06 20.29 -5.01
C ILE A 276 30.69 21.33 -3.94
N GLY A 277 29.43 21.36 -3.47
CA GLY A 277 28.97 22.26 -2.42
C GLY A 277 28.90 23.74 -2.84
N CYS A 278 28.75 24.02 -4.15
CA CYS A 278 28.59 25.40 -4.64
C CYS A 278 27.18 25.93 -4.36
N LEU A 279 27.08 27.26 -4.27
CA LEU A 279 25.78 27.93 -4.21
C LEU A 279 25.07 27.83 -5.57
N PRO A 280 23.73 27.69 -5.58
CA PRO A 280 22.95 27.78 -6.81
C PRO A 280 23.14 29.11 -7.50
N PHE A 281 23.16 29.12 -8.84
CA PHE A 281 23.27 30.30 -9.64
C PHE A 281 22.24 30.33 -10.76
N PHE A 282 21.95 31.52 -11.26
CA PHE A 282 21.09 31.74 -12.42
C PHE A 282 21.91 32.16 -13.62
N VAL A 283 21.48 31.69 -14.80
CA VAL A 283 22.00 32.20 -16.08
C VAL A 283 20.84 32.86 -16.81
N ASP A 284 20.89 34.16 -16.97
CA ASP A 284 19.88 34.94 -17.66
C ASP A 284 20.33 35.25 -19.08
N LEU A 285 19.47 35.00 -20.07
CA LEU A 285 19.67 35.32 -21.47
C LEU A 285 18.76 36.47 -21.84
N TRP A 286 19.36 37.61 -22.04
CA TRP A 286 18.65 38.81 -22.49
C TRP A 286 19.10 39.26 -23.91
N GLY A 287 18.29 40.01 -24.61
CA GLY A 287 18.55 40.47 -25.96
C GLY A 287 17.27 40.67 -26.77
N GLU A 288 17.44 41.12 -28.02
CA GLU A 288 16.31 41.37 -28.93
C GLU A 288 15.50 40.11 -29.25
N THR A 289 14.26 40.32 -29.71
CA THR A 289 13.42 39.26 -30.22
C THR A 289 14.10 38.59 -31.41
N GLU A 290 13.91 37.27 -31.57
CA GLU A 290 14.54 36.45 -32.63
C GLU A 290 16.07 36.28 -32.51
N GLY A 291 16.68 36.71 -31.40
CA GLY A 291 18.13 36.55 -31.16
C GLY A 291 18.59 35.10 -30.86
N GLY A 292 17.72 34.10 -31.01
CA GLY A 292 18.05 32.68 -30.80
C GLY A 292 18.09 32.23 -29.35
N LYS A 293 17.51 33.01 -28.41
CA LYS A 293 17.47 32.65 -26.97
C LYS A 293 16.80 31.29 -26.67
N SER A 294 15.62 31.06 -27.26
CA SER A 294 14.91 29.78 -27.11
C SER A 294 15.72 28.60 -27.63
N VAL A 295 16.38 28.78 -28.80
CA VAL A 295 17.25 27.73 -29.37
C VAL A 295 18.44 27.42 -28.45
N ALA A 296 19.02 28.43 -27.82
CA ALA A 296 20.11 28.25 -26.86
C ALA A 296 19.63 27.54 -25.58
N LEU A 297 18.42 27.82 -25.10
CA LEU A 297 17.79 27.08 -23.98
C LEU A 297 17.49 25.63 -24.36
N MET A 298 16.95 25.39 -25.57
CA MET A 298 16.72 24.02 -26.07
C MET A 298 18.03 23.22 -26.16
N LEU A 299 19.12 23.86 -26.57
CA LEU A 299 20.45 23.26 -26.56
C LEU A 299 20.88 22.86 -25.13
N ALA A 300 20.73 23.76 -24.17
CA ALA A 300 21.06 23.48 -22.78
C ALA A 300 20.18 22.34 -22.19
N ALA A 301 18.89 22.34 -22.51
CA ALA A 301 17.97 21.28 -22.12
C ALA A 301 18.32 19.92 -22.76
N SER A 302 18.80 19.90 -24.00
CA SER A 302 19.16 18.68 -24.73
C SER A 302 20.28 17.84 -24.09
N VAL A 303 21.00 18.40 -23.12
CA VAL A 303 22.03 17.68 -22.35
C VAL A 303 21.39 16.59 -21.47
N TRP A 304 20.20 16.87 -20.94
CA TRP A 304 19.57 16.04 -19.89
C TRP A 304 18.19 15.50 -20.30
N ALA A 305 17.49 16.21 -21.18
CA ALA A 305 16.08 15.97 -21.43
C ALA A 305 15.67 16.27 -22.87
N ASN A 306 14.42 15.98 -23.21
CA ASN A 306 13.84 16.39 -24.48
C ASN A 306 13.77 17.92 -24.55
N PRO A 307 14.38 18.56 -25.57
CA PRO A 307 14.40 20.04 -25.71
C PRO A 307 13.07 20.62 -26.23
N ASP A 308 12.03 19.80 -26.46
CA ASP A 308 10.74 20.26 -26.98
C ASP A 308 10.00 21.07 -25.91
N GLU A 309 9.69 22.35 -26.20
CA GLU A 309 9.00 23.26 -25.29
C GLU A 309 7.63 22.72 -24.83
N SER A 310 6.93 21.97 -25.69
CA SER A 310 5.63 21.37 -25.36
C SER A 310 5.67 20.40 -24.18
N GLN A 311 6.85 19.98 -23.76
CA GLN A 311 7.04 19.06 -22.63
C GLN A 311 7.22 19.78 -21.28
N TYR A 312 7.41 21.11 -21.28
CA TYR A 312 7.75 21.89 -20.08
C TYR A 312 6.73 22.97 -19.71
N ILE A 313 5.73 23.20 -20.56
CA ILE A 313 4.70 24.25 -20.39
C ILE A 313 3.34 23.67 -20.05
#